data_1018b60b532ff7d52f40207965b80ea9
#
_entry.id   1018b60b532ff7d52f40207965b80ea9
#
_cell.length_a   1.000
_cell.length_b   1.000
_cell.length_c   1.000
_cell.angle_alpha   90.00
_cell.angle_beta   90.00
_cell.angle_gamma   90.00
#
_symmetry.space_group_name_H-M   'P 1'
#
loop_
_entity.id
_entity.type
_entity.pdbx_description
1 polymer ?
#
loop_
_entity_poly.entity_id
_entity_poly.type
_entity_poly.pdbx_seq_one_letter_code
_entity_poly.pdbx_strand_id
1 'polypeptide(L)'
;MKNTRFTTLYSKKSVLGKRKESAKALLKGLPYPDINYRKRIIMRKLIRTIVLIVSIAVFCFSAYKLYDYYSEMKQGEDAVDELKNVAVTEVREGEKAPISVDFAALKAENPDIVAWLYSADTPINYPVVQSDDNNYYLRRLTDGSYNSNGTLFMDFRDAPDFSGFNTIIYGHRMKSKAMFGTLPGYLEQEYYEEHPVMYLLTPEASYKLELVSSFILRSDSDIYDPMESDEAKNAFLDKIASDSTFKSETEYSINDRFVCLSTCTYEFENARLMVVGKLIKL
;
A
#
# COMPACT_ATOMS: atom_id res chain seq x y z
N MET A 1 -10.94 51.16 -92.04
CA MET A 1 -10.40 50.42 -90.87
C MET A 1 -11.46 50.31 -89.74
N LYS A 2 -12.40 49.41 -89.80
CA LYS A 2 -13.33 49.05 -88.73
C LYS A 2 -13.95 47.69 -89.11
N ASN A 3 -13.34 46.55 -88.75
CA ASN A 3 -14.12 45.23 -88.70
C ASN A 3 -13.32 44.04 -88.17
N THR A 4 -12.34 44.24 -87.24
CA THR A 4 -11.53 43.09 -86.76
C THR A 4 -11.67 42.85 -85.26
N ARG A 5 -12.50 43.59 -84.52
CA ARG A 5 -12.64 43.40 -83.06
C ARG A 5 -13.89 42.61 -82.63
N PHE A 6 -14.89 42.40 -83.49
CA PHE A 6 -16.12 41.71 -83.13
C PHE A 6 -16.06 40.22 -83.29
N THR A 7 -15.23 39.67 -84.14
CA THR A 7 -15.12 38.24 -84.40
C THR A 7 -14.36 37.49 -83.26
N THR A 8 -13.47 38.12 -82.54
CA THR A 8 -12.62 37.53 -81.51
C THR A 8 -13.38 37.37 -80.15
N LEU A 9 -14.37 38.21 -79.89
CA LEU A 9 -15.21 38.16 -78.68
C LEU A 9 -16.29 37.04 -78.73
N TYR A 10 -16.79 36.75 -79.90
CA TYR A 10 -17.78 35.71 -80.13
C TYR A 10 -17.19 34.30 -80.04
N SER A 11 -15.97 34.11 -80.48
CA SER A 11 -15.19 32.87 -80.39
C SER A 11 -14.84 32.54 -78.95
N LYS A 12 -14.49 33.50 -78.09
CA LYS A 12 -14.18 33.26 -76.67
C LYS A 12 -15.39 32.88 -75.80
N LYS A 13 -16.53 33.52 -76.13
CA LYS A 13 -17.80 33.16 -75.39
C LYS A 13 -18.28 31.74 -75.72
N SER A 14 -18.13 31.28 -76.99
CA SER A 14 -18.52 29.92 -77.35
C SER A 14 -17.60 28.84 -76.74
N VAL A 15 -16.33 29.11 -76.65
CA VAL A 15 -15.36 28.19 -76.02
C VAL A 15 -15.56 28.13 -74.50
N LEU A 16 -15.86 29.24 -73.82
CA LEU A 16 -16.19 29.25 -72.39
C LEU A 16 -17.52 28.55 -72.11
N GLY A 17 -18.53 28.72 -72.99
CA GLY A 17 -19.82 28.00 -72.90
C GLY A 17 -19.65 26.50 -72.99
N LYS A 18 -18.90 26.00 -73.98
CA LYS A 18 -18.61 24.58 -74.16
C LYS A 18 -17.79 23.99 -72.99
N ARG A 19 -16.83 24.76 -72.44
CA ARG A 19 -16.09 24.31 -71.24
C ARG A 19 -16.99 24.20 -70.01
N LYS A 20 -17.93 25.10 -69.81
CA LYS A 20 -18.91 25.04 -68.69
C LYS A 20 -19.88 23.88 -68.85
N GLU A 21 -20.33 23.59 -70.11
CA GLU A 21 -21.20 22.42 -70.35
C GLU A 21 -20.44 21.09 -70.19
N SER A 22 -19.17 20.99 -70.69
CA SER A 22 -18.37 19.82 -70.47
C SER A 22 -18.05 19.58 -68.96
N ALA A 23 -17.79 20.67 -68.23
CA ALA A 23 -17.59 20.58 -66.78
C ALA A 23 -18.88 20.14 -66.04
N LYS A 24 -20.03 20.65 -66.46
CA LYS A 24 -21.35 20.20 -65.93
C LYS A 24 -21.66 18.76 -66.32
N ALA A 25 -21.30 18.31 -67.51
CA ALA A 25 -21.45 16.93 -67.94
C ALA A 25 -20.55 15.97 -67.17
N LEU A 26 -19.28 16.36 -66.92
CA LEU A 26 -18.32 15.60 -66.07
C LEU A 26 -18.83 15.52 -64.61
N LEU A 27 -19.42 16.58 -64.07
CA LEU A 27 -19.98 16.59 -62.75
C LEU A 27 -21.28 15.77 -62.61
N LYS A 28 -22.04 15.59 -63.71
CA LYS A 28 -23.24 14.73 -63.74
C LYS A 28 -22.91 13.26 -63.79
N GLY A 29 -21.72 12.86 -64.21
CA GLY A 29 -21.30 11.47 -64.28
C GLY A 29 -20.60 10.95 -63.01
N LEU A 30 -20.29 11.80 -62.03
CA LEU A 30 -19.75 11.38 -60.76
C LEU A 30 -20.90 10.87 -59.88
N PRO A 31 -20.89 9.62 -59.40
CA PRO A 31 -21.93 9.15 -58.52
C PRO A 31 -21.98 10.07 -57.29
N TYR A 32 -23.12 10.66 -57.04
CA TYR A 32 -23.37 11.42 -55.79
C TYR A 32 -23.05 10.46 -54.63
N PRO A 33 -22.13 10.84 -53.71
CA PRO A 33 -21.80 9.92 -52.62
C PRO A 33 -23.11 9.59 -51.89
N ASP A 34 -23.44 8.31 -51.83
CA ASP A 34 -24.60 7.78 -51.18
C ASP A 34 -24.75 8.43 -49.79
N ILE A 35 -25.96 8.99 -49.52
CA ILE A 35 -26.27 9.64 -48.24
C ILE A 35 -25.92 8.70 -47.06
N ASN A 36 -26.08 7.40 -47.25
CA ASN A 36 -25.70 6.38 -46.27
C ASN A 36 -24.20 6.26 -46.10
N TYR A 37 -23.39 6.49 -47.15
CA TYR A 37 -21.92 6.51 -47.05
C TYR A 37 -21.42 7.72 -46.23
N ARG A 38 -21.98 8.92 -46.46
CA ARG A 38 -21.69 10.12 -45.67
C ARG A 38 -22.07 9.93 -44.20
N LYS A 39 -23.26 9.40 -43.91
CA LYS A 39 -23.71 9.08 -42.54
C LYS A 39 -22.78 8.09 -41.86
N ARG A 40 -22.31 7.05 -42.55
CA ARG A 40 -21.33 6.08 -41.97
C ARG A 40 -19.99 6.73 -41.64
N ILE A 41 -19.49 7.63 -42.49
CA ILE A 41 -18.22 8.36 -42.20
C ILE A 41 -18.38 9.27 -40.98
N ILE A 42 -19.49 10.03 -40.88
CA ILE A 42 -19.76 10.89 -39.74
C ILE A 42 -19.91 10.06 -38.47
N MET A 43 -20.65 8.96 -38.51
CA MET A 43 -20.82 8.04 -37.38
C MET A 43 -19.47 7.46 -36.91
N ARG A 44 -18.62 7.01 -37.84
CA ARG A 44 -17.29 6.50 -37.50
C ARG A 44 -16.40 7.56 -36.87
N LYS A 45 -16.44 8.82 -37.36
CA LYS A 45 -15.70 9.93 -36.74
C LYS A 45 -16.23 10.22 -35.34
N LEU A 46 -17.56 10.26 -35.17
CA LEU A 46 -18.20 10.48 -33.87
C LEU A 46 -17.79 9.39 -32.86
N ILE A 47 -17.89 8.12 -33.25
CA ILE A 47 -17.49 6.98 -32.40
C ILE A 47 -16.01 7.11 -32.01
N ARG A 48 -15.12 7.40 -32.96
CA ARG A 48 -13.68 7.61 -32.66
C ARG A 48 -13.45 8.73 -31.67
N THR A 49 -14.15 9.85 -31.84
CA THR A 49 -14.05 11.00 -30.92
C THR A 49 -14.56 10.66 -29.53
N ILE A 50 -15.68 9.94 -29.42
CA ILE A 50 -16.21 9.47 -28.14
C ILE A 50 -15.21 8.52 -27.47
N VAL A 51 -14.69 7.53 -28.20
CA VAL A 51 -13.68 6.57 -27.66
C VAL A 51 -12.46 7.34 -27.18
N LEU A 52 -11.97 8.32 -27.93
CA LEU A 52 -10.81 9.12 -27.53
C LEU A 52 -11.08 9.92 -26.25
N ILE A 53 -12.25 10.57 -26.14
CA ILE A 53 -12.64 11.32 -24.93
C ILE A 53 -12.72 10.40 -23.72
N VAL A 54 -13.37 9.24 -23.87
CA VAL A 54 -13.47 8.25 -22.80
C VAL A 54 -12.08 7.73 -22.38
N SER A 55 -11.21 7.44 -23.35
CA SER A 55 -9.84 6.99 -23.06
C SER A 55 -9.04 8.04 -22.30
N ILE A 56 -9.16 9.32 -22.68
CA ILE A 56 -8.49 10.43 -21.97
C ILE A 56 -9.06 10.55 -20.54
N ALA A 57 -10.38 10.47 -20.38
CA ALA A 57 -11.00 10.54 -19.06
C ALA A 57 -10.54 9.41 -18.13
N VAL A 58 -10.48 8.17 -18.64
CA VAL A 58 -9.96 7.01 -17.90
C VAL A 58 -8.49 7.20 -17.56
N PHE A 59 -7.68 7.69 -18.49
CA PHE A 59 -6.27 7.96 -18.24
C PHE A 59 -6.07 9.02 -17.15
N CYS A 60 -6.78 10.15 -17.22
CA CYS A 60 -6.70 11.21 -16.21
C CYS A 60 -7.15 10.72 -14.83
N PHE A 61 -8.23 9.93 -14.78
CA PHE A 61 -8.71 9.33 -13.52
C PHE A 61 -7.69 8.36 -12.93
N SER A 62 -7.08 7.51 -13.76
CA SER A 62 -6.05 6.57 -13.31
C SER A 62 -4.79 7.29 -12.84
N ALA A 63 -4.37 8.34 -13.55
CA ALA A 63 -3.23 9.18 -13.15
C ALA A 63 -3.49 9.89 -11.81
N TYR A 64 -4.72 10.43 -11.62
CA TYR A 64 -5.12 11.02 -10.34
C TYR A 64 -5.08 10.00 -9.19
N LYS A 65 -5.63 8.80 -9.39
CA LYS A 65 -5.60 7.74 -8.37
C LYS A 65 -4.18 7.26 -8.03
N LEU A 66 -3.31 7.22 -9.02
CA LEU A 66 -1.89 6.89 -8.81
C LEU A 66 -1.17 7.99 -8.01
N TYR A 67 -1.42 9.24 -8.34
CA TYR A 67 -0.87 10.39 -7.60
C TYR A 67 -1.36 10.39 -6.14
N ASP A 68 -2.66 10.18 -5.90
CA ASP A 68 -3.30 10.09 -4.60
C ASP A 68 -2.62 8.99 -3.73
N TYR A 69 -2.46 7.79 -4.30
CA TYR A 69 -1.76 6.67 -3.66
C TYR A 69 -0.31 7.01 -3.27
N TYR A 70 0.47 7.57 -4.20
CA TYR A 70 1.85 7.94 -3.90
C TYR A 70 1.96 9.10 -2.90
N SER A 71 1.03 10.04 -2.93
CA SER A 71 0.98 11.14 -1.98
C SER A 71 0.70 10.65 -0.56
N GLU A 72 -0.28 9.74 -0.38
CA GLU A 72 -0.54 9.13 0.93
C GLU A 72 0.65 8.30 1.43
N MET A 73 1.28 7.51 0.56
CA MET A 73 2.45 6.72 0.92
C MET A 73 3.58 7.62 1.42
N LYS A 74 3.89 8.69 0.67
CA LYS A 74 4.93 9.64 1.06
C LYS A 74 4.60 10.37 2.35
N GLN A 75 3.37 10.80 2.55
CA GLN A 75 2.93 11.43 3.80
C GLN A 75 3.16 10.50 5.00
N GLY A 76 2.86 9.21 4.85
CA GLY A 76 3.13 8.22 5.90
C GLY A 76 4.62 8.04 6.19
N GLU A 77 5.47 8.00 5.16
CA GLU A 77 6.92 7.92 5.31
C GLU A 77 7.48 9.19 5.99
N ASP A 78 7.10 10.37 5.50
CA ASP A 78 7.54 11.67 6.04
C ASP A 78 7.16 11.80 7.55
N ALA A 79 5.96 11.38 7.96
CA ALA A 79 5.52 11.41 9.36
C ALA A 79 6.36 10.49 10.27
N VAL A 80 6.71 9.29 9.79
CA VAL A 80 7.58 8.36 10.54
C VAL A 80 9.01 8.91 10.60
N ASP A 81 9.53 9.47 9.51
CA ASP A 81 10.89 10.02 9.46
C ASP A 81 11.02 11.26 10.36
N GLU A 82 9.97 12.07 10.51
CA GLU A 82 9.93 13.17 11.46
C GLU A 82 10.09 12.66 12.91
N LEU A 83 9.35 11.63 13.31
CA LEU A 83 9.49 11.00 14.63
C LEU A 83 10.88 10.37 14.84
N LYS A 84 11.44 9.70 13.79
CA LYS A 84 12.82 9.16 13.84
C LYS A 84 13.84 10.25 14.11
N ASN A 85 13.74 11.38 13.39
CA ASN A 85 14.67 12.50 13.52
C ASN A 85 14.64 13.15 14.91
N VAL A 86 13.46 13.14 15.55
CA VAL A 86 13.28 13.75 16.88
C VAL A 86 13.72 12.80 18.00
N ALA A 87 13.48 11.49 17.87
CA ALA A 87 13.53 10.59 19.00
C ALA A 87 14.42 9.36 18.84
N VAL A 88 14.85 8.99 17.61
CA VAL A 88 15.62 7.75 17.40
C VAL A 88 17.08 8.07 17.13
N THR A 89 17.97 7.37 17.84
CA THR A 89 19.42 7.51 17.68
C THR A 89 20.02 6.11 17.48
N GLU A 90 20.89 5.96 16.51
CA GLU A 90 21.71 4.75 16.38
C GLU A 90 22.70 4.64 17.54
N VAL A 91 22.81 3.44 18.06
CA VAL A 91 23.65 3.14 19.20
C VAL A 91 24.95 2.48 18.72
N ARG A 92 26.05 2.75 19.42
CA ARG A 92 27.36 2.20 19.08
C ARG A 92 27.46 0.70 19.41
N GLU A 93 28.31 -0.01 18.65
CA GLU A 93 28.59 -1.43 18.83
C GLU A 93 28.93 -1.76 20.29
N GLY A 94 28.20 -2.71 20.88
CA GLY A 94 28.41 -3.17 22.28
C GLY A 94 27.26 -2.80 23.23
N GLU A 95 26.27 -2.02 22.81
CA GLU A 95 25.03 -1.79 23.57
C GLU A 95 24.00 -2.88 23.31
N LYS A 96 23.02 -2.99 24.23
CA LYS A 96 22.06 -4.10 24.21
C LYS A 96 21.05 -4.05 23.06
N ALA A 97 20.72 -2.87 22.53
CA ALA A 97 19.85 -2.67 21.39
C ALA A 97 20.55 -1.78 20.35
N PRO A 98 20.30 -1.97 19.02
CA PRO A 98 20.98 -1.22 17.97
C PRO A 98 20.53 0.23 17.82
N ILE A 99 19.39 0.57 18.44
CA ILE A 99 18.84 1.94 18.48
C ILE A 99 18.46 2.32 19.92
N SER A 100 18.45 3.62 20.19
CA SER A 100 17.89 4.23 21.41
C SER A 100 16.72 5.13 21.02
N VAL A 101 15.68 5.18 21.85
CA VAL A 101 14.47 5.95 21.60
C VAL A 101 14.16 6.87 22.76
N ASP A 102 14.00 8.17 22.47
CA ASP A 102 13.53 9.16 23.44
C ASP A 102 11.99 9.16 23.50
N PHE A 103 11.44 8.36 24.40
CA PHE A 103 10.01 8.28 24.60
C PHE A 103 9.39 9.56 25.20
N ALA A 104 10.17 10.41 25.87
CA ALA A 104 9.66 11.68 26.35
C ALA A 104 9.35 12.61 25.17
N ALA A 105 10.25 12.65 24.17
CA ALA A 105 10.02 13.38 22.93
C ALA A 105 8.85 12.79 22.15
N LEU A 106 8.78 11.48 21.98
CA LEU A 106 7.68 10.82 21.25
C LEU A 106 6.31 11.06 21.89
N LYS A 107 6.22 10.96 23.22
CA LYS A 107 4.95 11.19 23.95
C LYS A 107 4.53 12.65 23.97
N ALA A 108 5.44 13.59 23.75
CA ALA A 108 5.09 15.00 23.55
C ALA A 108 4.38 15.21 22.20
N GLU A 109 4.76 14.45 21.17
CA GLU A 109 4.08 14.47 19.86
C GLU A 109 2.76 13.68 19.89
N ASN A 110 2.79 12.47 20.46
CA ASN A 110 1.57 11.66 20.63
C ASN A 110 1.66 10.78 21.89
N PRO A 111 0.81 11.01 22.91
CA PRO A 111 0.81 10.23 24.16
C PRO A 111 0.43 8.74 23.96
N ASP A 112 -0.23 8.40 22.85
CA ASP A 112 -0.63 7.03 22.52
C ASP A 112 0.55 6.15 22.08
N ILE A 113 1.75 6.70 21.86
CA ILE A 113 2.93 5.91 21.50
C ILE A 113 3.38 5.10 22.73
N VAL A 114 3.28 3.77 22.63
CA VAL A 114 3.60 2.83 23.71
C VAL A 114 4.91 2.10 23.50
N ALA A 115 5.35 1.97 22.23
CA ALA A 115 6.61 1.28 21.90
C ALA A 115 7.18 1.77 20.56
N TRP A 116 8.37 1.27 20.27
CA TRP A 116 9.04 1.36 18.96
C TRP A 116 9.50 -0.03 18.54
N LEU A 117 9.08 -0.47 17.35
CA LEU A 117 9.48 -1.76 16.75
C LEU A 117 10.55 -1.55 15.70
N TYR A 118 11.65 -2.26 15.82
CA TYR A 118 12.80 -2.19 14.92
C TYR A 118 13.27 -3.58 14.49
N SER A 119 13.56 -3.74 13.21
CA SER A 119 14.21 -4.93 12.65
C SER A 119 15.36 -4.51 11.73
N ALA A 120 16.57 -4.95 12.04
CA ALA A 120 17.76 -4.63 11.24
C ALA A 120 17.59 -5.17 9.80
N ASP A 121 18.14 -4.43 8.83
CA ASP A 121 18.15 -4.76 7.40
C ASP A 121 16.77 -4.97 6.76
N THR A 122 15.70 -4.48 7.45
CA THR A 122 14.34 -4.46 6.95
C THR A 122 13.73 -3.05 7.05
N PRO A 123 12.62 -2.75 6.35
CA PRO A 123 11.93 -1.49 6.52
C PRO A 123 11.25 -1.28 7.88
N ILE A 124 11.18 -2.32 8.74
CA ILE A 124 10.49 -2.23 10.04
C ILE A 124 11.29 -1.38 11.01
N ASN A 125 10.87 -0.12 11.14
CA ASN A 125 11.43 0.88 12.04
C ASN A 125 10.34 1.92 12.32
N TYR A 126 9.38 1.57 13.19
CA TYR A 126 8.10 2.27 13.34
C TYR A 126 7.70 2.43 14.80
N PRO A 127 7.00 3.55 15.13
CA PRO A 127 6.29 3.67 16.39
C PRO A 127 5.13 2.66 16.44
N VAL A 128 4.83 2.19 17.65
CA VAL A 128 3.64 1.41 17.97
C VAL A 128 2.76 2.25 18.87
N VAL A 129 1.52 2.45 18.48
CA VAL A 129 0.53 3.22 19.22
C VAL A 129 -0.53 2.31 19.85
N GLN A 130 -1.26 2.80 20.85
CA GLN A 130 -2.45 2.13 21.38
C GLN A 130 -3.55 3.15 21.60
N SER A 131 -4.78 2.83 21.22
CA SER A 131 -5.96 3.65 21.48
C SER A 131 -7.05 2.82 22.18
N ASP A 132 -8.22 3.42 22.38
CA ASP A 132 -9.36 2.76 23.04
C ASP A 132 -10.04 1.67 22.16
N ASP A 133 -9.64 1.56 20.89
CA ASP A 133 -10.14 0.55 19.95
C ASP A 133 -9.11 0.16 18.88
N ASN A 134 -9.36 -0.95 18.14
CA ASN A 134 -8.50 -1.44 17.07
C ASN A 134 -8.79 -0.80 15.68
N ASN A 135 -9.60 0.26 15.59
CA ASN A 135 -9.98 0.90 14.35
C ASN A 135 -9.34 2.27 14.15
N TYR A 136 -9.05 2.98 15.24
CA TYR A 136 -8.61 4.37 15.19
C TYR A 136 -7.34 4.53 14.36
N TYR A 137 -6.27 3.80 14.70
CA TYR A 137 -4.98 3.86 14.00
C TYR A 137 -4.88 2.98 12.75
N LEU A 138 -5.91 2.20 12.46
CA LEU A 138 -5.97 1.39 11.23
C LEU A 138 -5.86 2.26 9.97
N ARG A 139 -6.34 3.51 10.03
CA ARG A 139 -6.29 4.47 8.90
C ARG A 139 -5.93 5.88 9.35
N ARG A 140 -5.04 6.01 10.35
CA ARG A 140 -4.50 7.29 10.81
C ARG A 140 -3.02 7.20 11.10
N LEU A 141 -2.34 8.30 10.82
CA LEU A 141 -0.96 8.51 11.25
C LEU A 141 -0.93 8.88 12.73
N THR A 142 0.28 8.98 13.28
CA THR A 142 0.50 9.34 14.68
C THR A 142 -0.02 10.75 15.06
N ASP A 143 -0.11 11.67 14.08
CA ASP A 143 -0.70 13.00 14.27
C ASP A 143 -2.25 13.01 14.22
N GLY A 144 -2.88 11.83 14.04
CA GLY A 144 -4.32 11.66 13.90
C GLY A 144 -4.87 11.93 12.50
N SER A 145 -4.06 12.39 11.55
CA SER A 145 -4.48 12.63 10.17
C SER A 145 -4.85 11.31 9.48
N TYR A 146 -5.86 11.38 8.58
CA TYR A 146 -6.25 10.21 7.79
C TYR A 146 -5.17 9.82 6.80
N ASN A 147 -4.81 8.55 6.80
CA ASN A 147 -3.91 7.94 5.82
C ASN A 147 -4.23 6.45 5.68
N SER A 148 -4.34 5.94 4.46
CA SER A 148 -4.70 4.54 4.21
C SER A 148 -3.63 3.53 4.69
N ASN A 149 -2.40 3.99 4.92
CA ASN A 149 -1.32 3.16 5.46
C ASN A 149 -1.46 2.92 6.97
N GLY A 150 -2.16 3.80 7.69
CA GLY A 150 -2.29 3.72 9.15
C GLY A 150 -0.94 3.82 9.88
N THR A 151 -0.95 3.39 11.14
CA THR A 151 0.23 3.25 12.00
C THR A 151 0.23 1.83 12.57
N LEU A 152 1.39 1.29 12.98
CA LEU A 152 1.41 0.04 13.76
C LEU A 152 0.72 0.28 15.09
N PHE A 153 -0.22 -0.59 15.46
CA PHE A 153 -0.96 -0.41 16.71
C PHE A 153 -1.08 -1.71 17.50
N MET A 154 -1.03 -1.59 18.82
CA MET A 154 -1.24 -2.66 19.77
C MET A 154 -2.73 -2.88 19.98
N ASP A 155 -3.14 -4.12 20.24
CA ASP A 155 -4.53 -4.43 20.61
C ASP A 155 -4.94 -3.62 21.85
N PHE A 156 -6.11 -2.99 21.78
CA PHE A 156 -6.61 -2.12 22.88
C PHE A 156 -6.83 -2.86 24.19
N ARG A 157 -6.96 -4.18 24.16
CA ARG A 157 -7.14 -5.04 25.34
C ARG A 157 -5.83 -5.40 26.03
N ASP A 158 -4.69 -5.24 25.33
CA ASP A 158 -3.39 -5.62 25.85
C ASP A 158 -2.83 -4.55 26.82
N ALA A 159 -2.02 -4.99 27.77
CA ALA A 159 -1.35 -4.06 28.68
C ALA A 159 -0.24 -3.26 27.97
N PRO A 160 -0.24 -1.90 28.06
CA PRO A 160 0.70 -1.04 27.31
C PRO A 160 2.17 -1.23 27.71
N ASP A 161 2.44 -1.88 28.83
CA ASP A 161 3.77 -2.21 29.34
C ASP A 161 4.27 -3.59 28.86
N PHE A 162 3.55 -4.28 27.98
CA PHE A 162 3.87 -5.62 27.49
C PHE A 162 4.01 -6.68 28.60
N SER A 163 3.30 -6.52 29.71
CA SER A 163 3.33 -7.45 30.84
C SER A 163 2.48 -8.71 30.61
N GLY A 164 1.55 -8.67 29.65
CA GLY A 164 0.70 -9.81 29.28
C GLY A 164 1.50 -10.98 28.71
N PHE A 165 0.89 -12.19 28.76
CA PHE A 165 1.49 -13.39 28.18
C PHE A 165 1.71 -13.27 26.67
N ASN A 166 0.73 -12.73 25.96
CA ASN A 166 0.76 -12.47 24.52
C ASN A 166 0.28 -11.05 24.26
N THR A 167 1.04 -10.27 23.48
CA THR A 167 0.69 -8.92 23.07
C THR A 167 0.60 -8.89 21.56
N ILE A 168 -0.48 -8.34 21.00
CA ILE A 168 -0.70 -8.32 19.55
C ILE A 168 -0.43 -6.92 19.00
N ILE A 169 0.42 -6.85 17.98
CA ILE A 169 0.69 -5.63 17.21
C ILE A 169 0.17 -5.84 15.78
N TYR A 170 -0.70 -4.95 15.34
CA TYR A 170 -1.29 -4.96 14.01
C TYR A 170 -0.57 -3.98 13.09
N GLY A 171 -0.49 -4.33 11.82
CA GLY A 171 0.05 -3.45 10.78
C GLY A 171 -0.42 -3.85 9.39
N HIS A 172 -0.52 -2.88 8.50
CA HIS A 172 -0.90 -3.14 7.11
C HIS A 172 0.20 -3.88 6.33
N ARG A 173 -0.20 -4.82 5.47
CA ARG A 173 0.66 -5.42 4.45
C ARG A 173 0.72 -4.51 3.22
N MET A 174 1.72 -3.62 3.19
CA MET A 174 1.90 -2.69 2.08
C MET A 174 2.65 -3.34 0.93
N LYS A 175 2.21 -3.09 -0.32
CA LYS A 175 2.93 -3.55 -1.53
C LYS A 175 4.31 -2.90 -1.68
N SER A 176 4.49 -1.70 -1.13
CA SER A 176 5.77 -0.99 -1.03
C SER A 176 6.77 -1.63 -0.07
N LYS A 177 6.38 -2.70 0.64
CA LYS A 177 7.08 -3.34 1.75
C LYS A 177 7.16 -2.51 3.04
N ALA A 178 6.56 -1.31 3.08
CA ALA A 178 6.40 -0.53 4.30
C ALA A 178 5.50 -1.24 5.31
N MET A 179 5.49 -0.77 6.55
CA MET A 179 4.76 -1.36 7.68
C MET A 179 5.10 -2.85 7.82
N PHE A 180 4.11 -3.73 7.82
CA PHE A 180 4.29 -5.19 7.85
C PHE A 180 4.33 -5.83 6.46
N GLY A 181 4.68 -5.05 5.42
CA GLY A 181 4.79 -5.55 4.05
C GLY A 181 5.90 -6.58 3.83
N THR A 182 6.88 -6.68 4.73
CA THR A 182 7.96 -7.69 4.68
C THR A 182 7.69 -8.94 5.48
N LEU A 183 6.71 -8.95 6.40
CA LEU A 183 6.39 -10.13 7.22
C LEU A 183 6.12 -11.40 6.40
N PRO A 184 5.54 -11.35 5.17
CA PRO A 184 5.40 -12.57 4.36
C PRO A 184 6.71 -13.30 4.04
N GLY A 185 7.85 -12.62 4.15
CA GLY A 185 9.15 -13.29 4.05
C GLY A 185 9.33 -14.41 5.07
N TYR A 186 8.76 -14.27 6.27
CA TYR A 186 8.83 -15.29 7.33
C TYR A 186 8.01 -16.57 7.04
N LEU A 187 7.35 -16.67 5.91
CA LEU A 187 6.83 -17.94 5.42
C LEU A 187 7.94 -18.86 4.89
N GLU A 188 9.14 -18.31 4.68
CA GLU A 188 10.32 -19.01 4.16
C GLU A 188 11.41 -19.09 5.24
N GLN A 189 12.03 -20.26 5.40
CA GLN A 189 13.11 -20.52 6.36
C GLN A 189 14.31 -19.58 6.16
N GLU A 190 14.71 -19.37 4.90
CA GLU A 190 15.87 -18.55 4.53
C GLU A 190 15.72 -17.10 5.02
N TYR A 191 14.53 -16.52 4.88
CA TYR A 191 14.25 -15.16 5.36
C TYR A 191 14.31 -15.06 6.89
N TYR A 192 13.83 -16.09 7.60
CA TYR A 192 13.97 -16.17 9.06
C TYR A 192 15.44 -16.24 9.47
N GLU A 193 16.27 -17.04 8.79
CA GLU A 193 17.70 -17.16 9.09
C GLU A 193 18.46 -15.85 8.89
N GLU A 194 18.06 -15.03 7.93
CA GLU A 194 18.63 -13.68 7.71
C GLU A 194 18.14 -12.67 8.76
N HIS A 195 16.90 -12.81 9.27
CA HIS A 195 16.24 -11.85 10.16
C HIS A 195 15.60 -12.51 11.39
N PRO A 196 16.35 -13.26 12.22
CA PRO A 196 15.78 -14.06 13.32
C PRO A 196 15.34 -13.23 14.52
N VAL A 197 15.67 -11.94 14.55
CA VAL A 197 15.51 -11.07 15.71
C VAL A 197 14.95 -9.71 15.30
N MET A 198 14.02 -9.20 16.10
CA MET A 198 13.60 -7.80 16.12
C MET A 198 13.88 -7.18 17.49
N TYR A 199 13.70 -5.90 17.62
CA TYR A 199 13.81 -5.18 18.88
C TYR A 199 12.52 -4.41 19.15
N LEU A 200 12.05 -4.50 20.39
CA LEU A 200 10.92 -3.73 20.88
C LEU A 200 11.42 -2.85 22.02
N LEU A 201 11.34 -1.54 21.80
CA LEU A 201 11.73 -0.55 22.80
C LEU A 201 10.46 0.05 23.39
N THR A 202 10.43 0.21 24.72
CA THR A 202 9.32 0.83 25.46
C THR A 202 9.87 1.91 26.37
N PRO A 203 9.01 2.77 26.96
CA PRO A 203 9.48 3.75 27.95
C PRO A 203 10.22 3.14 29.14
N GLU A 204 9.86 1.91 29.52
CA GLU A 204 10.36 1.24 30.73
C GLU A 204 11.58 0.34 30.47
N ALA A 205 11.69 -0.20 29.25
CA ALA A 205 12.75 -1.18 28.94
C ALA A 205 12.95 -1.36 27.43
N SER A 206 14.09 -1.90 27.07
CA SER A 206 14.37 -2.44 25.73
C SER A 206 14.29 -3.97 25.77
N TYR A 207 13.75 -4.54 24.71
CA TYR A 207 13.59 -5.97 24.56
C TYR A 207 14.15 -6.45 23.22
N LYS A 208 14.75 -7.65 23.26
CA LYS A 208 15.01 -8.47 22.10
C LYS A 208 13.78 -9.34 21.84
N LEU A 209 13.29 -9.35 20.62
CA LEU A 209 12.19 -10.19 20.18
C LEU A 209 12.77 -11.32 19.32
N GLU A 210 13.03 -12.48 19.93
CA GLU A 210 13.50 -13.67 19.22
C GLU A 210 12.33 -14.37 18.55
N LEU A 211 12.36 -14.43 17.21
CA LEU A 211 11.26 -15.00 16.45
C LEU A 211 11.22 -16.51 16.59
N VAL A 212 10.05 -17.05 16.92
CA VAL A 212 9.85 -18.46 17.23
C VAL A 212 8.91 -19.17 16.27
N SER A 213 8.02 -18.42 15.60
CA SER A 213 7.01 -19.03 14.72
C SER A 213 6.44 -18.02 13.71
N SER A 214 6.00 -18.52 12.56
CA SER A 214 5.15 -17.79 11.61
C SER A 214 4.13 -18.75 11.02
N PHE A 215 2.89 -18.31 10.89
CA PHE A 215 1.80 -19.12 10.32
C PHE A 215 0.65 -18.25 9.82
N ILE A 216 -0.21 -18.87 9.00
CA ILE A 216 -1.41 -18.22 8.48
C ILE A 216 -2.63 -18.75 9.25
N LEU A 217 -3.50 -17.80 9.66
CA LEU A 217 -4.71 -18.10 10.42
C LEU A 217 -5.88 -17.24 9.94
N ARG A 218 -7.07 -17.54 10.44
CA ARG A 218 -8.25 -16.70 10.23
C ARG A 218 -8.28 -15.53 11.22
N SER A 219 -8.85 -14.41 10.80
CA SER A 219 -9.00 -13.22 11.66
C SER A 219 -9.94 -13.41 12.87
N ASP A 220 -10.72 -14.49 12.88
CA ASP A 220 -11.62 -14.89 13.97
C ASP A 220 -11.05 -16.06 14.82
N SER A 221 -9.74 -16.28 14.77
CA SER A 221 -9.06 -17.29 15.59
C SER A 221 -8.98 -16.86 17.05
N ASP A 222 -9.10 -17.81 17.96
CA ASP A 222 -8.98 -17.67 19.41
C ASP A 222 -7.62 -17.16 19.90
N ILE A 223 -6.60 -17.18 19.03
CA ILE A 223 -5.27 -16.61 19.32
C ILE A 223 -5.32 -15.08 19.56
N TYR A 224 -6.40 -14.44 19.09
CA TYR A 224 -6.65 -13.02 19.33
C TYR A 224 -7.38 -12.74 20.65
N ASP A 225 -7.81 -13.77 21.37
CA ASP A 225 -8.48 -13.61 22.66
C ASP A 225 -7.47 -13.54 23.81
N PRO A 226 -7.78 -12.87 24.91
CA PRO A 226 -6.93 -12.83 26.09
C PRO A 226 -6.64 -14.23 26.63
N MET A 227 -5.36 -14.56 26.87
CA MET A 227 -4.90 -15.86 27.33
C MET A 227 -4.67 -15.86 28.84
N GLU A 228 -5.77 -15.94 29.61
CA GLU A 228 -5.70 -15.88 31.08
C GLU A 228 -5.42 -17.24 31.72
N SER A 229 -5.88 -18.35 31.12
CA SER A 229 -5.71 -19.68 31.69
C SER A 229 -4.44 -20.39 31.16
N ASP A 230 -3.92 -21.32 31.95
CA ASP A 230 -2.79 -22.15 31.56
C ASP A 230 -3.13 -23.06 30.37
N GLU A 231 -4.40 -23.47 30.23
CA GLU A 231 -4.89 -24.23 29.09
C GLU A 231 -4.80 -23.40 27.80
N ALA A 232 -5.24 -22.15 27.84
CA ALA A 232 -5.16 -21.25 26.67
C ALA A 232 -3.69 -20.96 26.28
N LYS A 233 -2.83 -20.74 27.28
CA LYS A 233 -1.39 -20.53 27.05
C LYS A 233 -0.71 -21.76 26.44
N ASN A 234 -1.02 -22.97 26.95
CA ASN A 234 -0.48 -24.21 26.39
C ASN A 234 -1.00 -24.44 24.96
N ALA A 235 -2.28 -24.20 24.69
CA ALA A 235 -2.84 -24.30 23.34
C ALA A 235 -2.15 -23.33 22.36
N PHE A 236 -1.82 -22.12 22.81
CA PHE A 236 -1.01 -21.18 22.03
C PHE A 236 0.40 -21.72 21.76
N LEU A 237 1.08 -22.27 22.78
CA LEU A 237 2.43 -22.86 22.62
C LEU A 237 2.40 -24.06 21.66
N ASP A 238 1.41 -24.93 21.76
CA ASP A 238 1.22 -26.05 20.85
C ASP A 238 1.02 -25.56 19.40
N LYS A 239 0.22 -24.51 19.22
CA LYS A 239 -0.05 -23.94 17.91
C LYS A 239 1.20 -23.32 17.28
N ILE A 240 1.97 -22.51 18.02
CA ILE A 240 3.21 -21.91 17.49
C ILE A 240 4.26 -22.96 17.17
N ALA A 241 4.24 -24.12 17.85
CA ALA A 241 5.11 -25.24 17.56
C ALA A 241 4.65 -26.04 16.33
N SER A 242 3.34 -26.30 16.19
CA SER A 242 2.82 -27.18 15.13
C SER A 242 2.68 -26.47 13.77
N ASP A 243 2.29 -25.20 13.76
CA ASP A 243 1.89 -24.47 12.57
C ASP A 243 3.02 -23.62 11.97
N SER A 244 4.18 -23.56 12.62
CA SER A 244 5.30 -22.73 12.19
C SER A 244 5.78 -23.09 10.78
N THR A 245 5.98 -22.07 9.95
CA THR A 245 6.53 -22.19 8.60
C THR A 245 8.06 -22.25 8.58
N PHE A 246 8.71 -21.90 9.68
CA PHE A 246 10.16 -22.00 9.85
C PHE A 246 10.50 -22.72 11.15
N LYS A 247 11.73 -23.17 11.27
CA LYS A 247 12.29 -23.78 12.48
C LYS A 247 13.16 -22.77 13.21
N SER A 248 12.85 -22.54 14.49
CA SER A 248 13.63 -21.73 15.41
C SER A 248 14.29 -22.61 16.45
N GLU A 249 15.52 -22.26 16.85
CA GLU A 249 16.24 -22.90 17.95
C GLU A 249 15.93 -22.27 19.32
N THR A 250 15.12 -21.21 19.35
CA THR A 250 14.76 -20.51 20.60
C THR A 250 13.83 -21.35 21.44
N GLU A 251 14.26 -21.73 22.63
CA GLU A 251 13.43 -22.41 23.62
C GLU A 251 12.43 -21.44 24.26
N TYR A 252 11.20 -21.91 24.48
CA TYR A 252 10.15 -21.11 25.11
C TYR A 252 9.23 -21.97 25.98
N SER A 253 8.53 -21.33 26.89
CA SER A 253 7.66 -21.95 27.87
C SER A 253 6.48 -21.06 28.24
N ILE A 254 5.55 -21.59 29.04
CA ILE A 254 4.38 -20.89 29.59
C ILE A 254 4.76 -19.66 30.46
N ASN A 255 6.00 -19.58 30.93
CA ASN A 255 6.48 -18.48 31.76
C ASN A 255 7.09 -17.34 30.94
N ASP A 256 7.21 -17.51 29.63
CA ASP A 256 7.71 -16.49 28.73
C ASP A 256 6.59 -15.56 28.27
N ARG A 257 6.98 -14.41 27.76
CA ARG A 257 6.07 -13.44 27.13
C ARG A 257 6.31 -13.39 25.63
N PHE A 258 5.24 -13.17 24.88
CA PHE A 258 5.29 -13.16 23.43
C PHE A 258 4.70 -11.88 22.86
N VAL A 259 5.20 -11.51 21.68
CA VAL A 259 4.62 -10.48 20.84
C VAL A 259 4.25 -11.11 19.51
N CYS A 260 3.00 -10.93 19.10
CA CYS A 260 2.44 -11.41 17.86
C CYS A 260 2.27 -10.25 16.88
N LEU A 261 2.99 -10.28 15.77
CA LEU A 261 2.90 -9.31 14.69
C LEU A 261 1.87 -9.81 13.68
N SER A 262 0.72 -9.13 13.57
CA SER A 262 -0.41 -9.57 12.74
C SER A 262 -0.61 -8.66 11.53
N THR A 263 -0.72 -9.24 10.33
CA THR A 263 -1.03 -8.53 9.10
C THR A 263 -1.99 -9.30 8.19
N CYS A 264 -2.62 -8.59 7.26
CA CYS A 264 -3.49 -9.23 6.26
C CYS A 264 -2.67 -10.06 5.26
N THR A 265 -3.22 -11.19 4.86
CA THR A 265 -2.71 -12.00 3.75
C THR A 265 -3.85 -12.44 2.84
N TYR A 266 -3.57 -13.10 1.72
CA TYR A 266 -4.55 -13.28 0.64
C TYR A 266 -4.75 -14.75 0.23
N GLU A 267 -4.29 -15.69 1.04
CA GLU A 267 -4.38 -17.14 0.78
C GLU A 267 -5.84 -17.63 0.83
N PHE A 268 -6.66 -16.99 1.67
CA PHE A 268 -8.10 -17.20 1.74
C PHE A 268 -8.80 -15.94 2.30
N GLU A 269 -10.12 -15.94 2.31
CA GLU A 269 -10.90 -14.81 2.82
C GLU A 269 -10.66 -14.61 4.34
N ASN A 270 -10.38 -13.37 4.75
CA ASN A 270 -10.03 -12.99 6.12
C ASN A 270 -8.76 -13.67 6.67
N ALA A 271 -7.86 -14.11 5.79
CA ALA A 271 -6.57 -14.63 6.20
C ALA A 271 -5.70 -13.56 6.86
N ARG A 272 -4.95 -13.98 7.88
CA ARG A 272 -3.93 -13.19 8.56
C ARG A 272 -2.63 -13.97 8.60
N LEU A 273 -1.53 -13.29 8.39
CA LEU A 273 -0.21 -13.79 8.70
C LEU A 273 0.16 -13.32 10.11
N MET A 274 0.64 -14.21 10.92
CA MET A 274 1.17 -13.94 12.26
C MET A 274 2.62 -14.35 12.32
N VAL A 275 3.46 -13.47 12.84
CA VAL A 275 4.85 -13.74 13.21
C VAL A 275 4.97 -13.57 14.71
N VAL A 276 5.44 -14.60 15.40
CA VAL A 276 5.51 -14.64 16.86
C VAL A 276 6.96 -14.56 17.32
N GLY A 277 7.22 -13.66 18.25
CA GLY A 277 8.52 -13.55 18.89
C GLY A 277 8.41 -13.65 20.41
N LYS A 278 9.39 -14.35 21.03
CA LYS A 278 9.63 -14.37 22.46
C LYS A 278 10.26 -13.06 22.91
N LEU A 279 9.68 -12.43 23.93
CA LEU A 279 10.13 -11.14 24.45
C LEU A 279 11.19 -11.34 25.55
N ILE A 280 12.40 -10.90 25.31
CA ILE A 280 13.53 -11.03 26.22
C ILE A 280 14.01 -9.63 26.63
N LYS A 281 13.95 -9.33 27.92
CA LYS A 281 14.41 -8.02 28.43
C LYS A 281 15.94 -7.91 28.31
N LEU A 282 16.43 -6.78 27.79
CA LEU A 282 17.83 -6.45 27.61
C LEU A 282 18.46 -5.76 28.84
#